data_0359cedb618e5a7cf8c0142fba870bc8
#
_entry.id   0359cedb618e5a7cf8c0142fba870bc8
#
_cell.length_a   1.000
_cell.length_b   1.000
_cell.length_c   1.000
_cell.angle_alpha   90.00
_cell.angle_beta   90.00
_cell.angle_gamma   90.00
#
_symmetry.space_group_name_H-M   'P 1'
#
loop_
_entity.id
_entity.type
_entity.pdbx_description
1 polymer ?
#
loop_
_entity_poly.entity_id
_entity_poly.type
_entity_poly.pdbx_seq_one_letter_code
_entity_poly.pdbx_strand_id
1 'polypeptide(L)'
;MASADEKEVIRLAGIGKSYYIGKEEVPVLTHIDLSIRKGEFVSIMGPSGAGKSTLMNILGCLDRPTRGSYLLDGREVANLSDSELAYTRNQKIGFVFQSFNLLPRLSALDNVILPMVYGGLYKKERKERASKMLESVGLGDRLDHMPAEMSGGQRQRVAIARALINDPAIIMADEPTGNLDSHSTREVMEIFTKLYEEGKTIILVTHELDVAGYAGRHVILSDGHISKDIRGPLP
;
A
#
# COMPACT_ATOMS: atom_id res chain seq x y z
N MET A 1 29.67 -11.43 11.42
CA MET A 1 29.68 -9.95 11.34
C MET A 1 28.32 -9.55 10.79
N ALA A 2 27.39 -9.14 11.65
CA ALA A 2 26.10 -8.59 11.22
C ALA A 2 26.38 -7.20 10.66
N SER A 3 26.17 -7.04 9.36
CA SER A 3 26.38 -5.78 8.64
C SER A 3 25.21 -4.85 8.86
N ALA A 4 25.53 -3.60 9.20
CA ALA A 4 24.81 -2.35 8.96
C ALA A 4 23.26 -2.39 9.04
N ASP A 5 22.73 -1.71 10.02
CA ASP A 5 21.43 -1.01 10.09
C ASP A 5 20.49 -1.23 8.86
N GLU A 6 19.90 -2.40 8.77
CA GLU A 6 18.71 -2.60 7.94
C GLU A 6 17.55 -1.84 8.63
N LYS A 7 17.40 -0.57 8.27
CA LYS A 7 16.45 0.35 8.89
C LYS A 7 15.03 -0.18 8.75
N GLU A 8 14.37 -0.48 9.87
CA GLU A 8 12.96 -0.80 9.90
C GLU A 8 12.15 0.42 9.42
N VAL A 9 11.28 0.21 8.44
CA VAL A 9 10.35 1.23 7.96
C VAL A 9 9.01 1.12 8.68
N ILE A 10 8.65 -0.10 9.11
CA ILE A 10 7.47 -0.38 9.93
C ILE A 10 7.89 -1.19 11.14
N ARG A 11 7.40 -0.80 12.31
CA ARG A 11 7.47 -1.60 13.54
C ARG A 11 6.15 -1.50 14.28
N LEU A 12 5.48 -2.64 14.40
CA LEU A 12 4.29 -2.84 15.23
C LEU A 12 4.71 -3.61 16.48
N ALA A 13 4.29 -3.15 17.65
CA ALA A 13 4.53 -3.84 18.91
C ALA A 13 3.22 -3.96 19.69
N GLY A 14 2.75 -5.20 19.88
CA GLY A 14 1.54 -5.54 20.64
C GLY A 14 0.27 -4.90 20.08
N ILE A 15 0.17 -4.67 18.77
CA ILE A 15 -1.00 -4.01 18.18
C ILE A 15 -2.25 -4.85 18.39
N GLY A 16 -3.26 -4.22 18.95
CA GLY A 16 -4.63 -4.72 19.04
C GLY A 16 -5.62 -3.75 18.44
N LYS A 17 -6.66 -4.28 17.81
CA LYS A 17 -7.79 -3.49 17.29
C LYS A 17 -9.10 -4.15 17.65
N SER A 18 -9.95 -3.37 18.33
CA SER A 18 -11.33 -3.74 18.61
C SER A 18 -12.29 -2.71 18.01
N TYR A 19 -13.45 -3.17 17.58
CA TYR A 19 -14.57 -2.31 17.23
C TYR A 19 -15.70 -2.50 18.25
N TYR A 20 -16.61 -1.53 18.33
CA TYR A 20 -17.74 -1.58 19.25
C TYR A 20 -19.06 -1.68 18.49
N ILE A 21 -19.85 -2.69 18.79
CA ILE A 21 -21.24 -2.83 18.31
C ILE A 21 -22.15 -2.53 19.50
N GLY A 22 -22.63 -1.32 19.59
CA GLY A 22 -23.30 -0.83 20.81
C GLY A 22 -22.35 -0.80 22.00
N LYS A 23 -22.55 -1.69 22.99
CA LYS A 23 -21.67 -1.83 24.17
C LYS A 23 -20.73 -3.03 24.12
N GLU A 24 -20.88 -3.88 23.11
CA GLU A 24 -20.08 -5.10 22.95
C GLU A 24 -18.77 -4.78 22.22
N GLU A 25 -17.65 -5.18 22.83
CA GLU A 25 -16.32 -5.08 22.23
C GLU A 25 -16.06 -6.30 21.34
N VAL A 26 -15.77 -6.07 20.07
CA VAL A 26 -15.43 -7.11 19.08
C VAL A 26 -13.95 -6.97 18.73
N PRO A 27 -13.06 -7.81 19.28
CA PRO A 27 -11.64 -7.80 18.92
C PRO A 27 -11.47 -8.36 17.49
N VAL A 28 -10.68 -7.65 16.67
CA VAL A 28 -10.38 -8.05 15.29
C VAL A 28 -8.89 -8.35 15.12
N LEU A 29 -8.02 -7.59 15.79
CA LEU A 29 -6.60 -7.89 15.84
C LEU A 29 -6.17 -8.02 17.30
N THR A 30 -5.36 -9.05 17.57
CA THR A 30 -4.90 -9.34 18.93
C THR A 30 -3.40 -9.58 18.91
N HIS A 31 -2.67 -8.68 19.58
CA HIS A 31 -1.23 -8.80 19.82
C HIS A 31 -0.41 -9.05 18.53
N ILE A 32 -0.49 -8.12 17.58
CA ILE A 32 0.30 -8.18 16.34
C ILE A 32 1.66 -7.54 16.61
N ASP A 33 2.71 -8.32 16.48
CA ASP A 33 4.10 -7.89 16.40
C ASP A 33 4.60 -8.12 14.98
N LEU A 34 5.04 -7.04 14.31
CA LEU A 34 5.51 -7.10 12.93
C LEU A 34 6.56 -6.02 12.70
N SER A 35 7.70 -6.38 12.13
CA SER A 35 8.65 -5.40 11.60
C SER A 35 8.86 -5.62 10.11
N ILE A 36 8.89 -4.53 9.33
CA ILE A 36 9.19 -4.54 7.90
C ILE A 36 10.37 -3.61 7.66
N ARG A 37 11.41 -4.12 6.98
CA ARG A 37 12.61 -3.37 6.66
C ARG A 37 12.44 -2.62 5.34
N LYS A 38 13.20 -1.55 5.19
CA LYS A 38 13.26 -0.83 3.91
C LYS A 38 13.73 -1.77 2.80
N GLY A 39 13.04 -1.72 1.65
CA GLY A 39 13.35 -2.57 0.50
C GLY A 39 12.85 -4.01 0.62
N GLU A 40 11.99 -4.35 1.60
CA GLU A 40 11.31 -5.66 1.61
C GLU A 40 10.08 -5.64 0.70
N PHE A 41 9.83 -6.77 0.03
CA PHE A 41 8.55 -7.06 -0.61
C PHE A 41 7.84 -8.13 0.22
N VAL A 42 6.76 -7.74 0.91
CA VAL A 42 6.02 -8.57 1.87
C VAL A 42 4.62 -8.80 1.37
N SER A 43 4.16 -10.04 1.34
CA SER A 43 2.74 -10.36 1.16
C SER A 43 2.07 -10.60 2.52
N ILE A 44 0.84 -10.07 2.69
CA ILE A 44 -0.04 -10.33 3.83
C ILE A 44 -1.20 -11.18 3.31
N MET A 45 -1.32 -12.37 3.84
CA MET A 45 -2.28 -13.38 3.41
C MET A 45 -3.14 -13.88 4.58
N GLY A 46 -4.17 -14.65 4.27
CA GLY A 46 -5.04 -15.30 5.27
C GLY A 46 -6.48 -15.43 4.76
N PRO A 47 -7.32 -16.22 5.44
CA PRO A 47 -8.71 -16.40 5.06
C PRO A 47 -9.53 -15.11 5.17
N SER A 48 -10.76 -15.12 4.63
CA SER A 48 -11.70 -14.02 4.83
C SER A 48 -11.99 -13.86 6.34
N GLY A 49 -12.07 -12.63 6.81
CA GLY A 49 -12.29 -12.34 8.24
C GLY A 49 -11.06 -12.44 9.14
N ALA A 50 -9.89 -12.84 8.64
CA ALA A 50 -8.64 -12.94 9.43
C ALA A 50 -8.08 -11.61 9.97
N GLY A 51 -8.64 -10.46 9.56
CA GLY A 51 -8.18 -9.14 10.00
C GLY A 51 -7.24 -8.43 9.02
N LYS A 52 -7.01 -8.96 7.80
CA LYS A 52 -6.10 -8.38 6.79
C LYS A 52 -6.40 -6.91 6.48
N SER A 53 -7.66 -6.60 6.14
CA SER A 53 -8.06 -5.22 5.83
C SER A 53 -7.92 -4.28 7.04
N THR A 54 -8.18 -4.78 8.25
CA THR A 54 -7.97 -4.02 9.50
C THR A 54 -6.49 -3.74 9.72
N LEU A 55 -5.62 -4.75 9.55
CA LEU A 55 -4.18 -4.56 9.65
C LEU A 55 -3.69 -3.58 8.58
N MET A 56 -4.15 -3.72 7.35
CA MET A 56 -3.82 -2.80 6.26
C MET A 56 -4.25 -1.36 6.55
N ASN A 57 -5.45 -1.15 7.12
CA ASN A 57 -5.92 0.18 7.50
C ASN A 57 -5.03 0.81 8.59
N ILE A 58 -4.54 0.02 9.55
CA ILE A 58 -3.61 0.51 10.58
C ILE A 58 -2.26 0.84 9.94
N LEU A 59 -1.67 -0.08 9.18
CA LEU A 59 -0.40 0.13 8.47
C LEU A 59 -0.47 1.34 7.54
N GLY A 60 -1.63 1.54 6.91
CA GLY A 60 -1.92 2.64 6.01
C GLY A 60 -2.24 3.97 6.68
N CYS A 61 -2.22 4.05 8.00
CA CYS A 61 -2.67 5.25 8.75
C CYS A 61 -4.10 5.71 8.36
N LEU A 62 -4.97 4.76 7.99
CA LEU A 62 -6.40 4.98 7.72
C LEU A 62 -7.24 4.76 8.98
N ASP A 63 -6.73 3.96 9.91
CA ASP A 63 -7.34 3.71 11.22
C ASP A 63 -6.25 3.64 12.29
N ARG A 64 -6.64 3.78 13.57
CA ARG A 64 -5.73 3.69 14.71
C ARG A 64 -5.87 2.33 15.38
N PRO A 65 -4.77 1.78 15.92
CA PRO A 65 -4.88 0.66 16.83
C PRO A 65 -5.62 1.06 18.10
N THR A 66 -6.28 0.11 18.75
CA THR A 66 -6.90 0.32 20.08
C THR A 66 -5.82 0.25 21.18
N ARG A 67 -4.74 -0.52 20.92
CA ARG A 67 -3.59 -0.68 21.82
C ARG A 67 -2.33 -1.03 21.05
N GLY A 68 -1.18 -0.91 21.71
CA GLY A 68 0.13 -1.15 21.13
C GLY A 68 0.76 0.12 20.57
N SER A 69 1.95 -0.01 19.97
CA SER A 69 2.68 1.09 19.35
C SER A 69 2.95 0.80 17.87
N TYR A 70 2.95 1.86 17.05
CA TYR A 70 3.24 1.79 15.63
C TYR A 70 4.26 2.86 15.22
N LEU A 71 5.47 2.42 14.88
CA LEU A 71 6.49 3.27 14.30
C LEU A 71 6.48 3.14 12.77
N LEU A 72 6.32 4.27 12.07
CA LEU A 72 6.45 4.39 10.62
C LEU A 72 7.64 5.29 10.30
N ASP A 73 8.64 4.76 9.61
CA ASP A 73 9.90 5.45 9.26
C ASP A 73 10.53 6.15 10.50
N GLY A 74 10.49 5.45 11.66
CA GLY A 74 11.03 5.92 12.95
C GLY A 74 10.14 6.90 13.72
N ARG A 75 8.94 7.26 13.22
CA ARG A 75 7.97 8.13 13.91
C ARG A 75 6.83 7.32 14.51
N GLU A 76 6.51 7.56 15.81
CA GLU A 76 5.30 6.98 16.41
C GLU A 76 4.05 7.64 15.80
N VAL A 77 3.14 6.80 15.29
CA VAL A 77 1.94 7.26 14.56
C VAL A 77 0.63 6.87 15.21
N ALA A 78 0.62 5.96 16.18
CA ALA A 78 -0.61 5.50 16.82
C ALA A 78 -1.39 6.63 17.54
N ASN A 79 -0.68 7.63 18.03
CA ASN A 79 -1.23 8.72 18.83
C ASN A 79 -1.32 10.08 18.09
N LEU A 80 -1.04 10.10 16.76
CA LEU A 80 -1.12 11.32 15.98
C LEU A 80 -2.56 11.82 15.86
N SER A 81 -2.76 13.12 15.72
CA SER A 81 -4.04 13.72 15.34
C SER A 81 -4.48 13.30 13.93
N ASP A 82 -5.74 13.49 13.57
CA ASP A 82 -6.25 13.14 12.23
C ASP A 82 -5.53 13.89 11.11
N SER A 83 -5.21 15.17 11.35
CA SER A 83 -4.46 15.98 10.39
C SER A 83 -3.02 15.50 10.21
N GLU A 84 -2.36 15.11 11.30
CA GLU A 84 -0.99 14.55 11.23
C GLU A 84 -0.97 13.18 10.58
N LEU A 85 -1.96 12.30 10.85
CA LEU A 85 -2.12 11.01 10.16
C LEU A 85 -2.35 11.22 8.67
N ALA A 86 -3.23 12.16 8.28
CA ALA A 86 -3.50 12.48 6.88
C ALA A 86 -2.23 12.99 6.17
N TYR A 87 -1.46 13.86 6.82
CA TYR A 87 -0.18 14.34 6.30
C TYR A 87 0.84 13.20 6.18
N THR A 88 1.01 12.40 7.23
CA THR A 88 1.93 11.26 7.24
C THR A 88 1.58 10.26 6.15
N ARG A 89 0.29 9.92 6.00
CA ARG A 89 -0.21 9.08 4.92
C ARG A 89 0.13 9.63 3.54
N ASN A 90 -0.14 10.91 3.29
CA ASN A 90 0.16 11.55 2.00
C ASN A 90 1.65 11.52 1.64
N GLN A 91 2.53 11.66 2.63
CA GLN A 91 3.98 11.75 2.41
C GLN A 91 4.69 10.40 2.42
N LYS A 92 4.19 9.42 3.18
CA LYS A 92 4.91 8.18 3.47
C LYS A 92 4.31 6.95 2.84
N ILE A 93 3.05 6.99 2.40
CA ILE A 93 2.31 5.81 1.96
C ILE A 93 1.69 6.04 0.59
N GLY A 94 2.02 5.16 -0.35
CA GLY A 94 1.36 5.08 -1.66
C GLY A 94 0.35 3.93 -1.66
N PHE A 95 -0.92 4.23 -1.90
CA PHE A 95 -1.98 3.22 -1.95
C PHE A 95 -2.35 2.80 -3.36
N VAL A 96 -2.46 1.49 -3.57
CA VAL A 96 -3.00 0.84 -4.76
C VAL A 96 -4.13 -0.09 -4.34
N PHE A 97 -5.35 0.12 -4.85
CA PHE A 97 -6.55 -0.64 -4.46
C PHE A 97 -7.07 -1.49 -5.61
N GLN A 98 -7.78 -2.57 -5.29
CA GLN A 98 -8.47 -3.43 -6.24
C GLN A 98 -9.43 -2.66 -7.15
N SER A 99 -10.18 -1.70 -6.59
CA SER A 99 -11.15 -0.88 -7.34
C SER A 99 -10.54 0.38 -7.95
N PHE A 100 -9.18 0.46 -8.04
CA PHE A 100 -8.43 1.59 -8.58
C PHE A 100 -8.62 2.89 -7.78
N ASN A 101 -9.81 3.17 -7.29
CA ASN A 101 -10.22 4.38 -6.57
C ASN A 101 -9.79 5.68 -7.27
N LEU A 102 -9.90 5.69 -8.61
CA LEU A 102 -9.70 6.89 -9.41
C LEU A 102 -10.94 7.80 -9.34
N LEU A 103 -10.73 9.11 -9.33
CA LEU A 103 -11.81 10.07 -9.44
C LEU A 103 -12.33 10.08 -10.87
N PRO A 104 -13.59 9.68 -11.13
CA PRO A 104 -14.07 9.41 -12.48
C PRO A 104 -14.23 10.66 -13.36
N ARG A 105 -14.24 11.86 -12.74
CA ARG A 105 -14.34 13.15 -13.41
C ARG A 105 -13.00 13.85 -13.62
N LEU A 106 -11.90 13.20 -13.27
CA LEU A 106 -10.55 13.69 -13.47
C LEU A 106 -9.83 12.82 -14.51
N SER A 107 -9.00 13.46 -15.34
CA SER A 107 -8.12 12.75 -16.28
C SER A 107 -7.11 11.86 -15.55
N ALA A 108 -6.40 11.01 -16.28
CA ALA A 108 -5.27 10.24 -15.74
C ALA A 108 -4.24 11.18 -15.09
N LEU A 109 -3.88 12.26 -15.78
CA LEU A 109 -2.94 13.27 -15.30
C LEU A 109 -3.43 13.91 -14.00
N ASP A 110 -4.69 14.34 -13.94
CA ASP A 110 -5.25 15.03 -12.78
C ASP A 110 -5.39 14.09 -11.57
N ASN A 111 -5.69 12.81 -11.79
CA ASN A 111 -5.67 11.79 -10.73
C ASN A 111 -4.29 11.64 -10.10
N VAL A 112 -3.22 11.64 -10.92
CA VAL A 112 -1.83 11.54 -10.44
C VAL A 112 -1.36 12.83 -9.79
N ILE A 113 -1.85 13.99 -10.22
CA ILE A 113 -1.54 15.30 -9.62
C ILE A 113 -2.10 15.44 -8.19
N LEU A 114 -3.22 14.80 -7.89
CA LEU A 114 -4.00 15.03 -6.67
C LEU A 114 -3.19 14.92 -5.36
N PRO A 115 -2.35 13.90 -5.11
CA PRO A 115 -1.55 13.81 -3.88
C PRO A 115 -0.59 15.00 -3.69
N MET A 116 -0.06 15.55 -4.79
CA MET A 116 0.84 16.71 -4.75
C MET A 116 0.10 18.01 -4.44
N VAL A 117 -1.21 18.10 -4.73
CA VAL A 117 -2.04 19.25 -4.31
C VAL A 117 -2.08 19.34 -2.80
N TYR A 118 -2.31 18.21 -2.13
CA TYR A 118 -2.29 18.13 -0.66
C TYR A 118 -0.88 18.32 -0.07
N GLY A 119 0.16 17.97 -0.82
CA GLY A 119 1.57 18.19 -0.45
C GLY A 119 2.06 19.64 -0.65
N GLY A 120 1.23 20.56 -1.21
CA GLY A 120 1.56 21.97 -1.34
C GLY A 120 2.51 22.34 -2.50
N LEU A 121 2.80 21.44 -3.45
CA LEU A 121 3.65 21.72 -4.61
C LEU A 121 3.03 22.78 -5.56
N TYR A 122 3.87 23.54 -6.29
CA TYR A 122 3.42 24.49 -7.30
C TYR A 122 2.81 23.84 -8.55
N LYS A 123 1.79 24.47 -9.13
CA LYS A 123 0.99 23.92 -10.24
C LYS A 123 1.81 23.44 -11.45
N LYS A 124 2.82 24.21 -11.87
CA LYS A 124 3.67 23.87 -13.02
C LYS A 124 4.49 22.60 -12.78
N GLU A 125 5.09 22.49 -11.61
CA GLU A 125 5.89 21.33 -11.20
C GLU A 125 5.07 20.06 -11.11
N ARG A 126 3.83 20.15 -10.60
CA ARG A 126 2.92 18.98 -10.50
C ARG A 126 2.64 18.34 -11.85
N LYS A 127 2.35 19.17 -12.89
CA LYS A 127 2.04 18.67 -14.23
C LYS A 127 3.21 17.92 -14.85
N GLU A 128 4.41 18.50 -14.77
CA GLU A 128 5.61 17.88 -15.31
C GLU A 128 5.95 16.55 -14.61
N ARG A 129 5.90 16.53 -13.27
CA ARG A 129 6.14 15.30 -12.49
C ARG A 129 5.10 14.21 -12.77
N ALA A 130 3.82 14.58 -12.85
CA ALA A 130 2.75 13.62 -13.12
C ALA A 130 2.84 13.05 -14.54
N SER A 131 3.18 13.87 -15.55
CA SER A 131 3.41 13.38 -16.91
C SER A 131 4.54 12.35 -16.97
N LYS A 132 5.71 12.66 -16.38
CA LYS A 132 6.85 11.74 -16.30
C LYS A 132 6.49 10.44 -15.56
N MET A 133 5.68 10.53 -14.51
CA MET A 133 5.24 9.36 -13.76
C MET A 133 4.31 8.48 -14.61
N LEU A 134 3.37 9.07 -15.37
CA LEU A 134 2.51 8.33 -16.29
C LEU A 134 3.29 7.71 -17.45
N GLU A 135 4.29 8.41 -17.99
CA GLU A 135 5.21 7.87 -18.99
C GLU A 135 5.96 6.63 -18.45
N SER A 136 6.42 6.67 -17.20
CA SER A 136 7.17 5.56 -16.57
C SER A 136 6.35 4.28 -16.40
N VAL A 137 5.01 4.39 -16.36
CA VAL A 137 4.07 3.25 -16.32
C VAL A 137 3.43 2.95 -17.68
N GLY A 138 3.97 3.52 -18.77
CA GLY A 138 3.53 3.25 -20.14
C GLY A 138 2.20 3.91 -20.52
N LEU A 139 1.91 5.10 -19.97
CA LEU A 139 0.67 5.86 -20.20
C LEU A 139 0.93 7.31 -20.67
N GLY A 140 2.08 7.57 -21.29
CA GLY A 140 2.44 8.92 -21.77
C GLY A 140 1.51 9.45 -22.87
N ASP A 141 0.87 8.58 -23.64
CA ASP A 141 -0.13 8.92 -24.68
C ASP A 141 -1.56 9.01 -24.14
N ARG A 142 -1.79 8.82 -22.83
CA ARG A 142 -3.10 8.71 -22.19
C ARG A 142 -3.34 9.77 -21.10
N LEU A 143 -2.55 10.84 -21.08
CA LEU A 143 -2.61 11.86 -20.01
C LEU A 143 -3.99 12.46 -19.80
N ASP A 144 -4.69 12.77 -20.88
CA ASP A 144 -5.99 13.46 -20.86
C ASP A 144 -7.20 12.50 -20.84
N HIS A 145 -6.96 11.17 -20.88
CA HIS A 145 -8.07 10.20 -20.86
C HIS A 145 -8.72 10.12 -19.48
N MET A 146 -10.04 9.99 -19.49
CA MET A 146 -10.85 9.75 -18.29
C MET A 146 -10.82 8.26 -17.91
N PRO A 147 -11.03 7.88 -16.65
CA PRO A 147 -11.07 6.48 -16.22
C PRO A 147 -12.06 5.61 -17.01
N ALA A 148 -13.18 6.18 -17.47
CA ALA A 148 -14.16 5.46 -18.28
C ALA A 148 -13.67 5.09 -19.69
N GLU A 149 -12.65 5.76 -20.19
CA GLU A 149 -12.04 5.57 -21.52
C GLU A 149 -10.84 4.61 -21.46
N MET A 150 -10.54 4.04 -20.29
CA MET A 150 -9.35 3.24 -20.03
C MET A 150 -9.69 1.79 -19.68
N SER A 151 -8.84 0.85 -20.10
CA SER A 151 -8.94 -0.55 -19.68
C SER A 151 -8.68 -0.71 -18.18
N GLY A 152 -9.00 -1.88 -17.59
CA GLY A 152 -8.70 -2.20 -16.20
C GLY A 152 -7.22 -2.05 -15.86
N GLY A 153 -6.35 -2.64 -16.68
CA GLY A 153 -4.90 -2.54 -16.52
C GLY A 153 -4.37 -1.10 -16.63
N GLN A 154 -4.91 -0.30 -17.57
CA GLN A 154 -4.56 1.11 -17.68
C GLN A 154 -4.97 1.90 -16.44
N ARG A 155 -6.19 1.69 -15.93
CA ARG A 155 -6.66 2.32 -14.67
C ARG A 155 -5.77 1.94 -13.48
N GLN A 156 -5.34 0.69 -13.41
CA GLN A 156 -4.45 0.24 -12.33
C GLN A 156 -3.07 0.90 -12.45
N ARG A 157 -2.53 1.05 -13.65
CA ARG A 157 -1.26 1.77 -13.86
C ARG A 157 -1.37 3.26 -13.49
N VAL A 158 -2.52 3.92 -13.73
CA VAL A 158 -2.78 5.28 -13.21
C VAL A 158 -2.79 5.29 -11.68
N ALA A 159 -3.45 4.30 -11.04
CA ALA A 159 -3.48 4.20 -9.58
C ALA A 159 -2.07 3.97 -8.99
N ILE A 160 -1.23 3.17 -9.65
CA ILE A 160 0.18 2.99 -9.26
C ILE A 160 0.96 4.30 -9.43
N ALA A 161 0.83 4.99 -10.56
CA ALA A 161 1.48 6.28 -10.79
C ALA A 161 1.09 7.31 -9.71
N ARG A 162 -0.19 7.37 -9.36
CA ARG A 162 -0.69 8.20 -8.25
C ARG A 162 -0.09 7.82 -6.91
N ALA A 163 0.07 6.53 -6.64
CA ALA A 163 0.68 6.05 -5.40
C ALA A 163 2.15 6.44 -5.27
N LEU A 164 2.88 6.50 -6.38
CA LEU A 164 4.32 6.77 -6.43
C LEU A 164 4.69 8.26 -6.44
N ILE A 165 3.76 9.16 -6.78
CA ILE A 165 4.07 10.54 -7.14
C ILE A 165 4.77 11.37 -6.04
N ASN A 166 4.52 11.05 -4.77
CA ASN A 166 5.15 11.69 -3.62
C ASN A 166 6.40 10.96 -3.11
N ASP A 167 6.91 9.97 -3.85
CA ASP A 167 8.06 9.14 -3.45
C ASP A 167 7.89 8.52 -2.05
N PRO A 168 6.85 7.70 -1.82
CA PRO A 168 6.50 7.20 -0.51
C PRO A 168 7.56 6.24 0.04
N ALA A 169 7.61 6.12 1.39
CA ALA A 169 8.47 5.17 2.08
C ALA A 169 8.00 3.72 1.87
N ILE A 170 6.68 3.52 1.72
CA ILE A 170 6.04 2.22 1.48
C ILE A 170 4.94 2.33 0.42
N ILE A 171 4.81 1.27 -0.37
CA ILE A 171 3.71 1.07 -1.31
C ILE A 171 2.83 -0.04 -0.75
N MET A 172 1.55 0.28 -0.53
CA MET A 172 0.56 -0.67 -0.03
C MET A 172 -0.43 -1.03 -1.14
N ALA A 173 -0.48 -2.29 -1.52
CA ALA A 173 -1.35 -2.80 -2.57
C ALA A 173 -2.38 -3.77 -1.98
N ASP A 174 -3.66 -3.43 -2.08
CA ASP A 174 -4.80 -4.24 -1.63
C ASP A 174 -5.46 -4.90 -2.82
N GLU A 175 -5.27 -6.22 -2.97
CA GLU A 175 -5.78 -7.03 -4.07
C GLU A 175 -5.57 -6.35 -5.45
N PRO A 176 -4.34 -5.89 -5.79
CA PRO A 176 -4.13 -4.97 -6.90
C PRO A 176 -4.45 -5.58 -8.28
N THR A 177 -4.66 -6.87 -8.34
CA THR A 177 -4.92 -7.65 -9.56
C THR A 177 -6.32 -8.24 -9.62
N GLY A 178 -7.10 -8.19 -8.54
CA GLY A 178 -8.37 -8.89 -8.40
C GLY A 178 -9.48 -8.49 -9.39
N ASN A 179 -9.34 -7.37 -10.11
CA ASN A 179 -10.27 -6.92 -11.16
C ASN A 179 -9.62 -6.88 -12.55
N LEU A 180 -8.52 -7.62 -12.75
CA LEU A 180 -7.75 -7.62 -13.99
C LEU A 180 -7.78 -8.98 -14.68
N ASP A 181 -7.64 -8.96 -16.00
CA ASP A 181 -7.34 -10.17 -16.75
C ASP A 181 -5.88 -10.63 -16.52
N SER A 182 -5.57 -11.87 -16.93
CA SER A 182 -4.25 -12.46 -16.68
C SER A 182 -3.08 -11.74 -17.37
N HIS A 183 -3.33 -11.05 -18.49
CA HIS A 183 -2.30 -10.25 -19.15
C HIS A 183 -2.01 -8.97 -18.36
N SER A 184 -3.05 -8.21 -18.02
CA SER A 184 -2.95 -7.01 -17.21
C SER A 184 -2.39 -7.29 -15.81
N THR A 185 -2.72 -8.46 -15.22
CA THR A 185 -2.14 -8.93 -13.96
C THR A 185 -0.62 -9.03 -14.05
N ARG A 186 -0.08 -9.67 -15.10
CA ARG A 186 1.38 -9.77 -15.29
C ARG A 186 2.03 -8.42 -15.45
N GLU A 187 1.47 -7.54 -16.30
CA GLU A 187 2.01 -6.18 -16.50
C GLU A 187 2.08 -5.38 -15.17
N VAL A 188 1.04 -5.48 -14.34
CA VAL A 188 0.99 -4.81 -13.03
C VAL A 188 2.02 -5.41 -12.07
N MET A 189 2.17 -6.73 -12.03
CA MET A 189 3.15 -7.38 -11.16
C MET A 189 4.60 -7.14 -11.61
N GLU A 190 4.85 -6.99 -12.92
CA GLU A 190 6.15 -6.56 -13.45
C GLU A 190 6.52 -5.15 -12.98
N ILE A 191 5.54 -4.22 -12.89
CA ILE A 191 5.78 -2.88 -12.33
C ILE A 191 6.17 -3.00 -10.85
N PHE A 192 5.47 -3.80 -10.04
CA PHE A 192 5.84 -4.02 -8.63
C PHE A 192 7.22 -4.66 -8.49
N THR A 193 7.55 -5.64 -9.32
CA THR A 193 8.88 -6.28 -9.33
C THR A 193 9.97 -5.25 -9.61
N LYS A 194 9.80 -4.42 -10.64
CA LYS A 194 10.74 -3.35 -10.96
C LYS A 194 10.90 -2.35 -9.81
N LEU A 195 9.80 -1.94 -9.18
CA LEU A 195 9.85 -1.05 -8.02
C LEU A 195 10.61 -1.69 -6.84
N TYR A 196 10.43 -2.98 -6.61
CA TYR A 196 11.19 -3.73 -5.61
C TYR A 196 12.69 -3.77 -5.94
N GLU A 197 13.06 -4.05 -7.18
CA GLU A 197 14.46 -4.02 -7.66
C GLU A 197 15.09 -2.62 -7.53
N GLU A 198 14.28 -1.56 -7.63
CA GLU A 198 14.69 -0.18 -7.36
C GLU A 198 14.80 0.14 -5.85
N GLY A 199 14.56 -0.85 -4.96
CA GLY A 199 14.69 -0.72 -3.51
C GLY A 199 13.46 -0.13 -2.80
N LYS A 200 12.29 -0.09 -3.44
CA LYS A 200 11.04 0.31 -2.80
C LYS A 200 10.54 -0.78 -1.86
N THR A 201 9.92 -0.36 -0.75
CA THR A 201 9.26 -1.27 0.18
C THR A 201 7.82 -1.48 -0.26
N ILE A 202 7.41 -2.75 -0.42
CA ILE A 202 6.09 -3.11 -0.94
C ILE A 202 5.39 -4.03 0.05
N ILE A 203 4.14 -3.71 0.37
CA ILE A 203 3.23 -4.54 1.16
C ILE A 203 2.04 -4.88 0.27
N LEU A 204 1.91 -6.15 -0.03
CA LEU A 204 0.87 -6.70 -0.90
C LEU A 204 -0.13 -7.50 -0.07
N VAL A 205 -1.38 -7.07 -0.02
CA VAL A 205 -2.46 -7.87 0.56
C VAL A 205 -3.14 -8.63 -0.55
N THR A 206 -3.15 -9.95 -0.48
CA THR A 206 -3.81 -10.80 -1.48
C THR A 206 -4.19 -12.16 -0.90
N HIS A 207 -5.18 -12.81 -1.50
CA HIS A 207 -5.52 -14.20 -1.25
C HIS A 207 -5.06 -15.13 -2.40
N GLU A 208 -4.55 -14.56 -3.50
CA GLU A 208 -4.06 -15.30 -4.66
C GLU A 208 -2.60 -15.73 -4.43
N LEU A 209 -2.33 -17.05 -4.45
CA LEU A 209 -0.99 -17.61 -4.21
C LEU A 209 0.01 -17.17 -5.28
N ASP A 210 -0.40 -17.16 -6.55
CA ASP A 210 0.45 -16.76 -7.68
C ASP A 210 0.91 -15.30 -7.55
N VAL A 211 0.00 -14.43 -7.09
CA VAL A 211 0.30 -13.00 -6.86
C VAL A 211 1.18 -12.82 -5.61
N ALA A 212 0.90 -13.58 -4.54
CA ALA A 212 1.73 -13.55 -3.34
C ALA A 212 3.16 -14.04 -3.61
N GLY A 213 3.35 -14.97 -4.55
CA GLY A 213 4.64 -15.52 -4.92
C GLY A 213 5.67 -14.52 -5.47
N TYR A 214 5.24 -13.30 -5.86
CA TYR A 214 6.16 -12.21 -6.21
C TYR A 214 6.89 -11.62 -5.00
N ALA A 215 6.37 -11.79 -3.79
CA ALA A 215 6.98 -11.31 -2.57
C ALA A 215 8.05 -12.27 -2.04
N GLY A 216 9.10 -11.74 -1.44
CA GLY A 216 10.15 -12.53 -0.80
C GLY A 216 9.86 -12.91 0.66
N ARG A 217 8.73 -12.44 1.23
CA ARG A 217 8.29 -12.71 2.60
C ARG A 217 6.78 -12.76 2.67
N HIS A 218 6.25 -13.70 3.46
CA HIS A 218 4.81 -13.98 3.54
C HIS A 218 4.37 -13.98 5.00
N VAL A 219 3.52 -13.02 5.35
CA VAL A 219 2.89 -12.90 6.67
C VAL A 219 1.47 -13.45 6.56
N ILE A 220 1.18 -14.51 7.28
CA ILE A 220 -0.14 -15.18 7.23
C ILE A 220 -0.90 -14.85 8.50
N LEU A 221 -2.07 -14.19 8.33
CA LEU A 221 -3.00 -13.90 9.41
C LEU A 221 -4.03 -15.03 9.54
N SER A 222 -4.37 -15.36 10.77
CA SER A 222 -5.52 -16.19 11.13
C SER A 222 -6.11 -15.69 12.44
N ASP A 223 -7.43 -15.51 12.47
CA ASP A 223 -8.18 -15.14 13.68
C ASP A 223 -7.60 -13.93 14.45
N GLY A 224 -7.18 -12.90 13.69
CA GLY A 224 -6.64 -11.68 14.25
C GLY A 224 -5.19 -11.75 14.75
N HIS A 225 -4.45 -12.82 14.47
CA HIS A 225 -3.05 -13.03 14.86
C HIS A 225 -2.17 -13.29 13.64
N ILE A 226 -0.86 -13.06 13.75
CA ILE A 226 0.11 -13.58 12.78
C ILE A 226 0.35 -15.05 13.12
N SER A 227 -0.13 -15.95 12.26
CA SER A 227 0.04 -17.39 12.42
C SER A 227 1.38 -17.90 11.87
N LYS A 228 1.88 -17.27 10.80
CA LYS A 228 3.16 -17.59 10.17
C LYS A 228 3.81 -16.34 9.61
N ASP A 229 5.14 -16.31 9.63
CA ASP A 229 6.00 -15.31 8.98
C ASP A 229 7.14 -16.07 8.29
N ILE A 230 7.05 -16.18 6.96
CA ILE A 230 7.89 -17.06 6.14
C ILE A 230 8.73 -16.19 5.22
N ARG A 231 10.05 -16.41 5.21
CA ARG A 231 10.98 -15.82 4.24
C ARG A 231 11.32 -16.85 3.17
N GLY A 232 11.28 -16.43 1.91
CA GLY A 232 11.48 -17.30 0.75
C GLY A 232 10.17 -17.76 0.11
N PRO A 233 10.19 -18.74 -0.81
CA PRO A 233 9.02 -19.17 -1.55
C PRO A 233 7.92 -19.73 -0.63
N LEU A 234 6.68 -19.55 -1.02
CA LEU A 234 5.54 -20.22 -0.37
C LEU A 234 5.66 -21.73 -0.52
N PRO A 235 5.34 -22.52 0.54
CA PRO A 235 5.41 -23.97 0.50
C PRO A 235 4.35 -24.59 -0.42
#